data_971113c980dc6d4a13ea4e25cf67b437
#
_entry.id   971113c980dc6d4a13ea4e25cf67b437
#
_cell.length_a   1.000
_cell.length_b   1.000
_cell.length_c   1.000
_cell.angle_alpha   90.00
_cell.angle_beta   90.00
_cell.angle_gamma   90.00
#
_symmetry.space_group_name_H-M   'P 1'
#
loop_
_entity.id
_entity.type
_entity.pdbx_description
1 polymer ?
#
loop_
_entity_poly.entity_id
_entity_poly.type
_entity_poly.pdbx_seq_one_letter_code
_entity_poly.pdbx_strand_id
1 'polypeptide(L)'
;MIRLFPPALLVLVSTVQAGAVSFEKDVVPILNSYCVMCHLPGGAQGGLSLYPDAWSELVGVPSKQSPLLQVEPGSADRSYLYIKLIDSGESVGGSGLLMPIQQPPLDPGQIETIRLWIEQGAEQN
;
A
#
# COMPACT_ATOMS: atom_id res chain seq x y z
N MET A 1 -33.77 5.58 52.11
CA MET A 1 -32.77 6.43 51.44
C MET A 1 -32.61 5.90 50.01
N ILE A 2 -33.18 6.60 49.03
CA ILE A 2 -33.12 6.22 47.62
C ILE A 2 -31.87 6.91 47.05
N ARG A 3 -30.88 6.13 46.61
CA ARG A 3 -29.70 6.66 45.91
C ARG A 3 -30.05 6.81 44.44
N LEU A 4 -30.23 8.04 44.00
CA LEU A 4 -30.32 8.37 42.58
C LEU A 4 -28.89 8.31 41.96
N PHE A 5 -28.66 7.38 41.03
CA PHE A 5 -27.49 7.38 40.17
C PHE A 5 -27.71 8.39 39.06
N PRO A 6 -26.72 9.24 38.74
CA PRO A 6 -26.82 10.12 37.57
C PRO A 6 -26.80 9.30 36.28
N PRO A 7 -27.51 9.75 35.24
CA PRO A 7 -27.49 9.06 33.96
C PRO A 7 -26.07 9.15 33.37
N ALA A 8 -25.52 8.01 32.97
CA ALA A 8 -24.27 7.95 32.25
C ALA A 8 -24.43 8.62 30.88
N LEU A 9 -23.69 9.70 30.67
CA LEU A 9 -23.63 10.39 29.39
C LEU A 9 -22.87 9.50 28.38
N LEU A 10 -23.59 8.90 27.43
CA LEU A 10 -23.01 8.11 26.37
C LEU A 10 -22.38 9.08 25.35
N VAL A 11 -21.06 9.22 25.39
CA VAL A 11 -20.34 10.00 24.39
C VAL A 11 -20.24 9.15 23.13
N LEU A 12 -21.02 9.50 22.11
CA LEU A 12 -20.88 8.93 20.77
C LEU A 12 -19.61 9.50 20.14
N VAL A 13 -18.54 8.71 20.12
CA VAL A 13 -17.34 9.02 19.37
C VAL A 13 -17.63 8.71 17.90
N SER A 14 -17.86 9.74 17.09
CA SER A 14 -17.96 9.59 15.64
C SER A 14 -16.56 9.30 15.08
N THR A 15 -16.31 8.08 14.66
CA THR A 15 -15.12 7.74 13.92
C THR A 15 -15.28 8.26 12.49
N VAL A 16 -14.48 9.26 12.12
CA VAL A 16 -14.37 9.67 10.72
C VAL A 16 -13.62 8.56 9.98
N GLN A 17 -14.33 7.81 9.16
CA GLN A 17 -13.76 6.76 8.33
C GLN A 17 -13.18 7.41 7.07
N ALA A 18 -11.92 7.08 6.74
CA ALA A 18 -11.33 7.47 5.46
C ALA A 18 -12.18 6.90 4.31
N GLY A 19 -12.43 7.70 3.26
CA GLY A 19 -13.15 7.25 2.07
C GLY A 19 -12.45 6.07 1.39
N ALA A 20 -13.19 5.28 0.61
CA ALA A 20 -12.66 4.17 -0.16
C ALA A 20 -11.65 4.67 -1.20
N VAL A 21 -10.46 4.09 -1.21
CA VAL A 21 -9.42 4.36 -2.21
C VAL A 21 -9.70 3.50 -3.44
N SER A 22 -9.76 4.12 -4.62
CA SER A 22 -9.90 3.41 -5.88
C SER A 22 -8.54 3.03 -6.45
N PHE A 23 -8.36 1.77 -6.81
CA PHE A 23 -7.15 1.35 -7.49
C PHE A 23 -6.98 2.10 -8.82
N GLU A 24 -8.01 2.13 -9.65
CA GLU A 24 -7.95 2.73 -10.99
C GLU A 24 -7.78 4.26 -10.96
N LYS A 25 -8.45 4.94 -10.03
CA LYS A 25 -8.45 6.40 -9.98
C LYS A 25 -7.34 6.99 -9.14
N ASP A 26 -6.92 6.28 -8.07
CA ASP A 26 -6.01 6.84 -7.07
C ASP A 26 -4.64 6.18 -7.09
N VAL A 27 -4.55 4.86 -7.31
CA VAL A 27 -3.28 4.11 -7.26
C VAL A 27 -2.61 4.02 -8.63
N VAL A 28 -3.34 3.65 -9.67
CA VAL A 28 -2.79 3.52 -11.04
C VAL A 28 -2.07 4.77 -11.52
N PRO A 29 -2.57 6.00 -11.30
CA PRO A 29 -1.84 7.20 -11.69
C PRO A 29 -0.47 7.34 -11.01
N ILE A 30 -0.35 6.91 -9.74
CA ILE A 30 0.93 6.90 -9.03
C ILE A 30 1.88 5.88 -9.65
N LEU A 31 1.42 4.65 -9.89
CA LEU A 31 2.22 3.60 -10.51
C LEU A 31 2.71 4.02 -11.90
N ASN A 32 1.85 4.59 -12.72
CA ASN A 32 2.20 5.03 -14.06
C ASN A 32 3.22 6.16 -14.07
N SER A 33 3.14 7.07 -13.11
CA SER A 33 4.03 8.23 -13.05
C SER A 33 5.43 7.90 -12.53
N TYR A 34 5.56 6.91 -11.62
CA TYR A 34 6.80 6.72 -10.88
C TYR A 34 7.40 5.32 -10.99
N CYS A 35 6.67 4.33 -11.45
CA CYS A 35 7.06 2.92 -11.31
C CYS A 35 7.17 2.19 -12.64
N VAL A 36 6.21 2.37 -13.53
CA VAL A 36 6.06 1.59 -14.77
C VAL A 36 7.28 1.67 -15.68
N MET A 37 7.94 2.83 -15.76
CA MET A 37 9.10 3.01 -16.64
C MET A 37 10.24 2.01 -16.38
N CYS A 38 10.43 1.61 -15.12
CA CYS A 38 11.45 0.64 -14.73
C CYS A 38 10.89 -0.77 -14.54
N HIS A 39 9.58 -0.91 -14.37
CA HIS A 39 8.91 -2.19 -14.14
C HIS A 39 7.99 -2.56 -15.30
N LEU A 40 8.57 -2.66 -16.50
CA LEU A 40 7.91 -3.08 -17.72
C LEU A 40 8.16 -4.57 -18.00
N PRO A 41 7.29 -5.24 -18.79
CA PRO A 41 7.52 -6.62 -19.24
C PRO A 41 8.85 -6.74 -20.01
N GLY A 42 9.53 -7.87 -19.84
CA GLY A 42 10.76 -8.19 -20.56
C GLY A 42 12.03 -7.51 -20.06
N GLY A 43 11.91 -6.38 -19.38
CA GLY A 43 13.03 -5.66 -18.77
C GLY A 43 12.79 -5.36 -17.29
N ALA A 44 11.85 -6.04 -16.70
CA ALA A 44 11.38 -5.78 -15.35
C ALA A 44 12.48 -5.95 -14.29
N GLN A 45 12.85 -4.86 -13.64
CA GLN A 45 13.81 -4.86 -12.55
C GLN A 45 13.20 -5.51 -11.31
N GLY A 46 14.01 -6.26 -10.55
CA GLY A 46 13.54 -7.00 -9.39
C GLY A 46 12.51 -8.09 -9.72
N GLY A 47 12.29 -8.39 -11.00
CA GLY A 47 11.31 -9.36 -11.45
C GLY A 47 9.86 -8.88 -11.36
N LEU A 48 9.64 -7.58 -11.19
CA LEU A 48 8.31 -6.96 -11.10
C LEU A 48 7.95 -6.27 -12.40
N SER A 49 6.83 -6.65 -13.01
CA SER A 49 6.18 -5.93 -14.10
C SER A 49 4.89 -5.30 -13.60
N LEU A 50 4.66 -4.04 -13.96
CA LEU A 50 3.45 -3.29 -13.59
C LEU A 50 2.59 -2.92 -14.81
N TYR A 51 2.84 -3.59 -15.94
CA TYR A 51 2.12 -3.35 -17.18
C TYR A 51 1.85 -4.69 -17.90
N PRO A 52 0.71 -4.89 -18.52
CA PRO A 52 -0.44 -3.98 -18.64
C PRO A 52 -1.40 -4.00 -17.43
N ASP A 53 -1.30 -5.00 -16.56
CA ASP A 53 -2.22 -5.20 -15.43
C ASP A 53 -1.45 -5.26 -14.11
N ALA A 54 -1.22 -4.09 -13.53
CA ALA A 54 -0.49 -3.97 -12.28
C ALA A 54 -1.21 -4.67 -11.11
N TRP A 55 -2.53 -4.69 -11.09
CA TRP A 55 -3.27 -5.33 -10.01
C TRP A 55 -2.97 -6.83 -9.93
N SER A 56 -3.03 -7.52 -11.05
CA SER A 56 -2.75 -8.97 -11.12
C SER A 56 -1.29 -9.30 -10.84
N GLU A 57 -0.37 -8.38 -11.09
CA GLU A 57 1.06 -8.55 -10.80
C GLU A 57 1.43 -8.27 -9.33
N LEU A 58 0.57 -7.58 -8.61
CA LEU A 58 0.83 -7.15 -7.23
C LEU A 58 0.04 -7.93 -6.19
N VAL A 59 -1.27 -8.02 -6.34
CA VAL A 59 -2.16 -8.49 -5.26
C VAL A 59 -2.10 -10.00 -5.09
N GLY A 60 -1.65 -10.44 -3.93
CA GLY A 60 -1.50 -11.86 -3.60
C GLY A 60 -0.31 -12.54 -4.30
N VAL A 61 0.55 -11.78 -4.95
CA VAL A 61 1.69 -12.32 -5.71
C VAL A 61 2.96 -12.33 -4.85
N PRO A 62 3.67 -13.46 -4.74
CA PRO A 62 4.92 -13.53 -4.00
C PRO A 62 5.99 -12.59 -4.57
N SER A 63 6.66 -11.84 -3.70
CA SER A 63 7.86 -11.09 -4.09
C SER A 63 8.98 -12.06 -4.49
N LYS A 64 9.78 -11.66 -5.48
CA LYS A 64 10.99 -12.39 -5.86
C LYS A 64 12.22 -12.00 -5.04
N GLN A 65 12.12 -10.96 -4.23
CA GLN A 65 13.22 -10.43 -3.42
C GLN A 65 13.04 -10.61 -1.92
N SER A 66 11.82 -10.89 -1.46
CA SER A 66 11.46 -11.00 -0.05
C SER A 66 10.51 -12.17 0.16
N PRO A 67 10.44 -12.77 1.38
CA PRO A 67 9.43 -13.77 1.73
C PRO A 67 7.99 -13.24 1.71
N LEU A 68 7.80 -11.92 1.62
CA LEU A 68 6.47 -11.29 1.63
C LEU A 68 5.79 -11.36 0.26
N LEU A 69 4.48 -11.18 0.25
CA LEU A 69 3.74 -10.86 -0.97
C LEU A 69 4.08 -9.44 -1.45
N GLN A 70 3.94 -9.19 -2.73
CA GLN A 70 4.03 -7.82 -3.26
C GLN A 70 2.98 -6.91 -2.60
N VAL A 71 1.75 -7.38 -2.55
CA VAL A 71 0.65 -6.76 -1.80
C VAL A 71 -0.12 -7.85 -1.06
N GLU A 72 -0.16 -7.77 0.26
CA GLU A 72 -1.03 -8.59 1.09
C GLU A 72 -2.28 -7.76 1.42
N PRO A 73 -3.45 -8.13 0.87
CA PRO A 73 -4.68 -7.40 1.15
C PRO A 73 -4.93 -7.28 2.65
N GLY A 74 -5.20 -6.06 3.11
CA GLY A 74 -5.46 -5.77 4.52
C GLY A 74 -4.23 -5.49 5.39
N SER A 75 -3.01 -5.62 4.85
CA SER A 75 -1.78 -5.39 5.64
C SER A 75 -0.68 -4.70 4.83
N ALA A 76 -0.57 -3.40 4.96
CA ALA A 76 0.52 -2.64 4.35
C ALA A 76 1.90 -3.04 4.92
N ASP A 77 1.99 -3.30 6.22
CA ASP A 77 3.25 -3.70 6.88
C ASP A 77 3.77 -5.07 6.41
N ARG A 78 2.93 -5.87 5.77
CA ARG A 78 3.29 -7.15 5.18
C ARG A 78 3.26 -7.14 3.64
N SER A 79 3.20 -5.97 3.06
CA SER A 79 3.21 -5.75 1.61
C SER A 79 4.55 -5.20 1.18
N TYR A 80 5.29 -5.97 0.38
CA TYR A 80 6.64 -5.58 -0.03
C TYR A 80 6.64 -4.29 -0.85
N LEU A 81 5.61 -4.06 -1.67
CA LEU A 81 5.42 -2.80 -2.38
C LEU A 81 5.48 -1.59 -1.43
N TYR A 82 4.69 -1.62 -0.36
CA TYR A 82 4.65 -0.51 0.60
C TYR A 82 5.98 -0.33 1.33
N ILE A 83 6.58 -1.43 1.75
CA ILE A 83 7.88 -1.38 2.44
C ILE A 83 8.94 -0.75 1.56
N LYS A 84 8.99 -1.06 0.26
CA LYS A 84 9.94 -0.46 -0.68
C LYS A 84 9.76 1.04 -0.89
N LEU A 85 8.61 1.60 -0.54
CA LEU A 85 8.35 3.04 -0.60
C LEU A 85 8.85 3.79 0.64
N ILE A 86 9.04 3.09 1.76
CA ILE A 86 9.43 3.70 3.05
C ILE A 86 10.77 3.21 3.57
N ASP A 87 11.31 2.12 3.03
CA ASP A 87 12.53 1.46 3.44
C ASP A 87 13.21 0.74 2.27
N SER A 88 14.45 0.30 2.45
CA SER A 88 15.18 -0.50 1.44
C SER A 88 14.61 -1.91 1.26
N GLY A 89 13.90 -2.41 2.25
CA GLY A 89 13.35 -3.77 2.30
C GLY A 89 14.25 -4.80 2.99
N GLU A 90 15.44 -4.43 3.42
CA GLU A 90 16.35 -5.37 4.13
C GLU A 90 15.74 -5.89 5.43
N SER A 91 14.98 -5.08 6.14
CA SER A 91 14.32 -5.43 7.39
C SER A 91 13.35 -6.62 7.27
N VAL A 92 12.88 -6.90 6.07
CA VAL A 92 11.94 -8.00 5.77
C VAL A 92 12.54 -9.05 4.84
N GLY A 93 13.86 -9.18 4.84
CA GLY A 93 14.57 -10.17 4.04
C GLY A 93 14.64 -9.84 2.55
N GLY A 94 14.37 -8.60 2.19
CA GLY A 94 14.49 -8.09 0.83
C GLY A 94 15.86 -7.52 0.52
N SER A 95 15.96 -6.86 -0.62
CA SER A 95 17.21 -6.28 -1.11
C SER A 95 16.96 -5.03 -1.96
N GLY A 96 18.05 -4.37 -2.34
CA GLY A 96 18.02 -3.21 -3.21
C GLY A 96 17.84 -1.90 -2.46
N LEU A 97 17.25 -0.93 -3.12
CA LEU A 97 17.14 0.44 -2.66
C LEU A 97 15.68 0.85 -2.42
N LEU A 98 15.53 1.94 -1.68
CA LEU A 98 14.25 2.63 -1.56
C LEU A 98 13.71 2.98 -2.96
N MET A 99 12.42 2.77 -3.19
CA MET A 99 11.75 3.09 -4.46
C MET A 99 10.98 4.42 -4.38
N PRO A 100 10.87 5.15 -5.49
CA PRO A 100 11.52 4.91 -6.79
C PRO A 100 13.02 5.26 -6.77
N ILE A 101 13.82 4.52 -7.54
CA ILE A 101 15.27 4.76 -7.67
C ILE A 101 15.50 5.95 -8.61
N GLN A 102 16.53 6.77 -8.31
CA GLN A 102 16.96 7.92 -9.12
C GLN A 102 15.88 9.01 -9.29
N GLN A 103 14.91 9.01 -8.42
CA GLN A 103 13.87 10.02 -8.33
C GLN A 103 13.69 10.41 -6.86
N PRO A 104 13.11 11.58 -6.57
CA PRO A 104 12.70 11.87 -5.21
C PRO A 104 11.73 10.80 -4.70
N PRO A 105 11.73 10.49 -3.40
CA PRO A 105 10.71 9.62 -2.80
C PRO A 105 9.31 10.14 -3.13
N LEU A 106 8.32 9.24 -3.13
CA LEU A 106 6.92 9.67 -3.22
C LEU A 106 6.61 10.60 -2.05
N ASP A 107 5.72 11.56 -2.29
CA ASP A 107 5.28 12.41 -1.20
C ASP A 107 4.44 11.61 -0.17
N PRO A 108 4.32 12.12 1.08
CA PRO A 108 3.58 11.41 2.12
C PRO A 108 2.12 11.10 1.76
N GLY A 109 1.48 11.96 0.98
CA GLY A 109 0.09 11.74 0.53
C GLY A 109 -0.03 10.59 -0.45
N GLN A 110 0.92 10.44 -1.37
CA GLN A 110 0.96 9.31 -2.31
C GLN A 110 1.23 8.00 -1.60
N ILE A 111 2.18 7.98 -0.67
CA ILE A 111 2.48 6.80 0.16
C ILE A 111 1.25 6.39 0.97
N GLU A 112 0.57 7.36 1.57
CA GLU A 112 -0.65 7.11 2.35
C GLU A 112 -1.79 6.58 1.49
N THR A 113 -1.94 7.05 0.26
CA THR A 113 -2.93 6.54 -0.70
C THR A 113 -2.71 5.05 -0.96
N ILE A 114 -1.47 4.64 -1.22
CA ILE A 114 -1.13 3.22 -1.43
C ILE A 114 -1.35 2.42 -0.15
N ARG A 115 -0.94 2.94 1.00
CA ARG A 115 -1.15 2.29 2.30
C ARG A 115 -2.63 2.02 2.57
N LEU A 116 -3.47 3.04 2.41
CA LEU A 116 -4.91 2.93 2.64
C LEU A 116 -5.57 1.96 1.67
N TRP A 117 -5.20 1.98 0.39
CA TRP A 117 -5.70 1.00 -0.57
C TRP A 117 -5.42 -0.43 -0.11
N ILE A 118 -4.20 -0.71 0.33
CA ILE A 118 -3.83 -2.04 0.84
C ILE A 118 -4.63 -2.39 2.08
N GLU A 119 -4.68 -1.50 3.08
CA GLU A 119 -5.41 -1.72 4.34
C GLU A 119 -6.91 -1.93 4.13
N GLN A 120 -7.47 -1.31 3.11
CA GLN A 120 -8.89 -1.47 2.74
C GLN A 120 -9.17 -2.74 1.93
N GLY A 121 -8.18 -3.59 1.68
CA GLY A 121 -8.34 -4.88 1.04
C GLY A 121 -7.74 -4.99 -0.37
N ALA A 122 -7.04 -3.97 -0.83
CA ALA A 122 -6.37 -3.95 -2.15
C ALA A 122 -7.31 -4.33 -3.30
N GLU A 123 -8.51 -3.79 -3.31
CA GLU A 123 -9.54 -4.10 -4.30
C GLU A 123 -9.17 -3.55 -5.69
N GLN A 124 -9.63 -4.26 -6.72
CA GLN A 124 -9.55 -3.81 -8.11
C GLN A 124 -10.80 -3.00 -8.45
N ASN A 125 -10.80 -1.73 -8.09
CA ASN A 125 -11.97 -0.86 -8.19
C ASN A 125 -11.70 0.48 -8.89
#